data_2ed2127c757b40b17c9e99c1896cba70
#
_entry.id   2ed2127c757b40b17c9e99c1896cba70
#
_cell.length_a   1.000
_cell.length_b   1.000
_cell.length_c   1.000
_cell.angle_alpha   90.00
_cell.angle_beta   90.00
_cell.angle_gamma   90.00
#
_symmetry.space_group_name_H-M   'P 1'
#
loop_
_entity.id
_entity.type
_entity.pdbx_description
1 polymer ?
#
loop_
_entity_poly.entity_id
_entity_poly.type
_entity_poly.pdbx_seq_one_letter_code
_entity_poly.pdbx_strand_id
1 'polypeptide(L)'
;MTYPMYTHSVPVFRQLLTALKGILTQAATHAAGTRTDPAAYLQARLYPDMFDLIRQVQVAADFARGVSARLAGVEVPVYESHAAGFADLDSLLERTLQFLGSLEPAQFAGSETREIVLRPGTPKEKKLAGEAYLANYGLPQFFFHVTTAYNILRHNGLAIGKRDFMGTY
;
A
#
# COMPACT_ATOMS: atom_id res chain seq x y z
N MET A 1 23.58 -9.26 12.20
CA MET A 1 23.21 -7.82 12.27
C MET A 1 21.71 -7.67 12.14
N THR A 2 21.09 -6.87 13.00
CA THR A 2 19.69 -6.49 12.87
C THR A 2 19.60 -5.21 12.06
N TYR A 3 18.62 -5.14 11.15
CA TYR A 3 18.32 -3.95 10.36
C TYR A 3 16.91 -3.45 10.72
N PRO A 4 16.75 -2.68 11.81
CA PRO A 4 15.42 -2.28 12.32
C PRO A 4 14.55 -1.60 11.27
N MET A 5 15.15 -0.74 10.44
CA MET A 5 14.44 -0.02 9.40
C MET A 5 13.84 -0.96 8.33
N TYR A 6 14.55 -2.05 7.98
CA TYR A 6 14.00 -3.11 7.13
C TYR A 6 12.85 -3.84 7.83
N THR A 7 13.10 -4.32 9.06
CA THR A 7 12.14 -5.15 9.82
C THR A 7 10.82 -4.41 10.09
N HIS A 8 10.89 -3.09 10.30
CA HIS A 8 9.71 -2.27 10.59
C HIS A 8 9.06 -1.67 9.33
N SER A 9 9.56 -1.98 8.14
CA SER A 9 9.00 -1.46 6.88
C SER A 9 8.60 -2.60 5.93
N VAL A 10 9.54 -3.23 5.26
CA VAL A 10 9.26 -4.20 4.17
C VAL A 10 8.35 -5.36 4.60
N PRO A 11 8.58 -6.08 5.72
CA PRO A 11 7.68 -7.14 6.16
C PRO A 11 6.27 -6.62 6.48
N VAL A 12 6.15 -5.44 7.09
CA VAL A 12 4.85 -4.82 7.42
C VAL A 12 4.06 -4.50 6.15
N PHE A 13 4.70 -3.87 5.17
CA PHE A 13 4.07 -3.59 3.88
C PHE A 13 3.66 -4.87 3.16
N ARG A 14 4.54 -5.87 3.12
CA ARG A 14 4.24 -7.16 2.47
C ARG A 14 3.07 -7.88 3.12
N GLN A 15 3.02 -7.94 4.44
CA GLN A 15 1.91 -8.56 5.19
C GLN A 15 0.57 -7.96 4.79
N LEU A 16 0.44 -6.64 4.89
CA LEU A 16 -0.85 -5.98 4.65
C LEU A 16 -1.23 -5.87 3.17
N LEU A 17 -0.27 -5.75 2.26
CA LEU A 17 -0.57 -5.81 0.83
C LEU A 17 -0.99 -7.22 0.38
N THR A 18 -0.40 -8.27 0.96
CA THR A 18 -0.84 -9.65 0.73
C THR A 18 -2.27 -9.86 1.25
N ALA A 19 -2.56 -9.37 2.45
CA ALA A 19 -3.91 -9.41 3.01
C ALA A 19 -4.91 -8.63 2.14
N LEU A 20 -4.57 -7.41 1.71
CA LEU A 20 -5.39 -6.60 0.82
C LEU A 20 -5.65 -7.30 -0.52
N LYS A 21 -4.65 -7.96 -1.10
CA LYS A 21 -4.81 -8.76 -2.32
C LYS A 21 -5.85 -9.88 -2.13
N GLY A 22 -5.80 -10.59 -1.00
CA GLY A 22 -6.80 -11.60 -0.64
C GLY A 22 -8.19 -11.02 -0.48
N ILE A 23 -8.33 -9.85 0.13
CA ILE A 23 -9.61 -9.14 0.28
C ILE A 23 -10.18 -8.72 -1.08
N LEU A 24 -9.35 -8.21 -1.99
CA LEU A 24 -9.78 -7.84 -3.35
C LEU A 24 -10.23 -9.07 -4.16
N THR A 25 -9.57 -10.22 -3.98
CA THR A 25 -9.99 -11.48 -4.58
C THR A 25 -11.38 -11.91 -4.07
N GLN A 26 -11.62 -11.80 -2.76
CA GLN A 26 -12.94 -12.06 -2.18
C GLN A 26 -14.00 -11.09 -2.73
N ALA A 27 -13.67 -9.81 -2.90
CA ALA A 27 -14.57 -8.82 -3.47
C ALA A 27 -14.94 -9.14 -4.94
N ALA A 28 -13.96 -9.50 -5.75
CA ALA A 28 -14.18 -9.91 -7.14
C ALA A 28 -15.08 -11.16 -7.23
N THR A 29 -14.81 -12.17 -6.40
CA THR A 29 -15.62 -13.39 -6.32
C THR A 29 -17.04 -13.10 -5.87
N HIS A 30 -17.21 -12.24 -4.86
CA HIS A 30 -18.52 -11.85 -4.37
C HIS A 30 -19.33 -11.09 -5.43
N ALA A 31 -18.71 -10.14 -6.13
CA ALA A 31 -19.36 -9.41 -7.23
C ALA A 31 -19.85 -10.35 -8.32
N ALA A 32 -19.03 -11.33 -8.74
CA ALA A 32 -19.40 -12.32 -9.72
C ALA A 32 -20.56 -13.21 -9.24
N GLY A 33 -20.49 -13.69 -8.00
CA GLY A 33 -21.52 -14.56 -7.41
C GLY A 33 -22.87 -13.88 -7.21
N THR A 34 -22.88 -12.60 -6.89
CA THR A 34 -24.10 -11.78 -6.69
C THR A 34 -24.56 -11.08 -7.96
N ARG A 35 -23.83 -11.21 -9.07
CA ARG A 35 -24.05 -10.47 -10.31
C ARG A 35 -24.06 -8.95 -10.10
N THR A 36 -23.27 -8.48 -9.16
CA THR A 36 -23.07 -7.06 -8.91
C THR A 36 -22.02 -6.53 -9.87
N ASP A 37 -22.28 -5.37 -10.46
CA ASP A 37 -21.28 -4.70 -11.28
C ASP A 37 -20.02 -4.40 -10.42
N PRO A 38 -18.82 -4.87 -10.81
CA PRO A 38 -17.58 -4.57 -10.11
C PRO A 38 -17.37 -3.06 -9.86
N ALA A 39 -17.85 -2.19 -10.74
CA ALA A 39 -17.78 -0.74 -10.58
C ALA A 39 -18.46 -0.25 -9.29
N ALA A 40 -19.48 -0.95 -8.80
CA ALA A 40 -20.16 -0.61 -7.55
C ALA A 40 -19.20 -0.67 -6.33
N TYR A 41 -18.21 -1.57 -6.35
CA TYR A 41 -17.16 -1.64 -5.34
C TYR A 41 -15.98 -0.74 -5.67
N LEU A 42 -15.52 -0.77 -6.91
CA LEU A 42 -14.29 -0.12 -7.36
C LEU A 42 -14.38 1.41 -7.28
N GLN A 43 -15.55 1.98 -7.53
CA GLN A 43 -15.81 3.42 -7.46
C GLN A 43 -16.42 3.86 -6.13
N ALA A 44 -16.67 2.92 -5.21
CA ALA A 44 -17.18 3.25 -3.88
C ALA A 44 -16.15 4.02 -3.06
N ARG A 45 -16.65 4.95 -2.25
CA ARG A 45 -15.88 5.78 -1.32
C ARG A 45 -16.65 5.96 -0.02
N LEU A 46 -15.93 6.23 1.09
CA LEU A 46 -16.58 6.44 2.39
C LEU A 46 -17.32 7.78 2.45
N TYR A 47 -16.78 8.81 1.77
CA TYR A 47 -17.39 10.13 1.67
C TYR A 47 -17.08 10.74 0.29
N PRO A 48 -17.93 11.65 -0.23
CA PRO A 48 -17.80 12.18 -1.59
C PRO A 48 -16.47 12.83 -1.94
N ASP A 49 -15.75 13.41 -0.98
CA ASP A 49 -14.43 14.05 -1.19
C ASP A 49 -13.25 13.11 -0.92
N MET A 50 -13.49 11.87 -0.52
CA MET A 50 -12.46 10.84 -0.32
C MET A 50 -12.17 10.09 -1.62
N PHE A 51 -10.99 9.50 -1.73
CA PHE A 51 -10.65 8.61 -2.82
C PHE A 51 -11.54 7.36 -2.83
N ASP A 52 -11.86 6.88 -4.02
CA ASP A 52 -12.54 5.60 -4.23
C ASP A 52 -11.60 4.40 -3.96
N LEU A 53 -12.16 3.19 -3.98
CA LEU A 53 -11.42 1.96 -3.70
C LEU A 53 -10.19 1.81 -4.59
N ILE A 54 -10.33 2.04 -5.91
CA ILE A 54 -9.20 1.94 -6.85
C ILE A 54 -8.06 2.82 -6.37
N ARG A 55 -8.34 4.09 -6.09
CA ARG A 55 -7.32 5.05 -5.71
C ARG A 55 -6.73 4.77 -4.33
N GLN A 56 -7.51 4.25 -3.38
CA GLN A 56 -7.00 3.83 -2.08
C GLN A 56 -5.96 2.71 -2.22
N VAL A 57 -6.25 1.69 -3.03
CA VAL A 57 -5.31 0.57 -3.27
C VAL A 57 -4.05 1.05 -3.99
N GLN A 58 -4.20 1.90 -5.02
CA GLN A 58 -3.06 2.47 -5.73
C GLN A 58 -2.12 3.24 -4.80
N VAL A 59 -2.68 4.13 -3.96
CA VAL A 59 -1.88 4.95 -3.05
C VAL A 59 -1.23 4.10 -1.96
N ALA A 60 -1.89 3.06 -1.46
CA ALA A 60 -1.28 2.11 -0.53
C ALA A 60 -0.04 1.42 -1.17
N ALA A 61 -0.17 0.93 -2.40
CA ALA A 61 0.95 0.34 -3.14
C ALA A 61 2.08 1.35 -3.40
N ASP A 62 1.74 2.59 -3.74
CA ASP A 62 2.71 3.67 -3.96
C ASP A 62 3.50 3.99 -2.69
N PHE A 63 2.84 4.05 -1.52
CA PHE A 63 3.53 4.27 -0.26
C PHE A 63 4.43 3.11 0.12
N ALA A 64 3.97 1.86 0.02
CA ALA A 64 4.79 0.69 0.32
C ALA A 64 6.07 0.66 -0.53
N ARG A 65 5.93 0.88 -1.84
CA ARG A 65 7.02 0.90 -2.81
C ARG A 65 7.95 2.09 -2.59
N GLY A 66 7.39 3.30 -2.50
CA GLY A 66 8.16 4.54 -2.39
C GLY A 66 8.92 4.68 -1.07
N VAL A 67 8.33 4.23 0.05
CA VAL A 67 8.98 4.24 1.36
C VAL A 67 10.13 3.25 1.37
N SER A 68 9.89 2.02 0.95
CA SER A 68 10.92 0.97 0.96
C SER A 68 12.09 1.31 0.04
N ALA A 69 11.83 1.82 -1.17
CA ALA A 69 12.87 2.21 -2.12
C ALA A 69 13.77 3.34 -1.56
N ARG A 70 13.17 4.39 -0.98
CA ARG A 70 13.93 5.51 -0.42
C ARG A 70 14.78 5.10 0.78
N LEU A 71 14.24 4.24 1.65
CA LEU A 71 14.98 3.71 2.78
C LEU A 71 16.10 2.75 2.35
N ALA A 72 15.88 1.97 1.32
CA ALA A 72 16.92 1.12 0.73
C ALA A 72 17.96 1.90 -0.08
N GLY A 73 17.67 3.17 -0.44
CA GLY A 73 18.55 3.98 -1.28
C GLY A 73 18.57 3.53 -2.75
N VAL A 74 17.47 2.95 -3.22
CA VAL A 74 17.29 2.54 -4.62
C VAL A 74 16.27 3.42 -5.32
N GLU A 75 16.27 3.40 -6.64
CA GLU A 75 15.27 4.10 -7.44
C GLU A 75 13.86 3.58 -7.14
N VAL A 76 12.88 4.50 -7.06
CA VAL A 76 11.47 4.14 -6.88
C VAL A 76 10.93 3.66 -8.22
N PRO A 77 10.51 2.38 -8.36
CA PRO A 77 9.94 1.91 -9.62
C PRO A 77 8.66 2.68 -9.95
N VAL A 78 8.54 3.15 -11.19
CA VAL A 78 7.33 3.80 -11.69
C VAL A 78 6.45 2.74 -12.34
N TYR A 79 5.21 2.66 -11.87
CA TYR A 79 4.19 1.81 -12.47
C TYR A 79 3.10 2.68 -13.06
N GLU A 80 2.91 2.61 -14.37
CA GLU A 80 1.72 3.15 -14.98
C GLU A 80 0.51 2.37 -14.46
N SER A 81 -0.42 3.07 -13.84
CA SER A 81 -1.61 2.47 -13.25
C SER A 81 -2.84 3.09 -13.87
N HIS A 82 -3.37 2.42 -14.87
CA HIS A 82 -4.69 2.67 -15.43
C HIS A 82 -5.65 1.59 -14.94
N ALA A 83 -5.63 1.32 -13.62
CA ALA A 83 -6.48 0.28 -13.06
C ALA A 83 -7.96 0.62 -13.32
N ALA A 84 -8.63 -0.25 -14.03
CA ALA A 84 -10.06 -0.16 -14.32
C ALA A 84 -10.85 -1.32 -13.70
N GLY A 85 -10.17 -2.34 -13.15
CA GLY A 85 -10.79 -3.54 -12.60
C GLY A 85 -9.98 -4.19 -11.47
N PHE A 86 -10.57 -5.21 -10.87
CA PHE A 86 -9.91 -6.01 -9.82
C PHE A 86 -8.63 -6.70 -10.32
N ALA A 87 -8.61 -7.16 -11.57
CA ALA A 87 -7.42 -7.79 -12.15
C ALA A 87 -6.23 -6.84 -12.27
N ASP A 88 -6.48 -5.56 -12.58
CA ASP A 88 -5.44 -4.55 -12.67
C ASP A 88 -4.88 -4.23 -11.28
N LEU A 89 -5.75 -4.16 -10.27
CA LEU A 89 -5.35 -3.97 -8.87
C LEU A 89 -4.54 -5.17 -8.37
N ASP A 90 -4.95 -6.39 -8.70
CA ASP A 90 -4.20 -7.60 -8.36
C ASP A 90 -2.79 -7.56 -8.98
N SER A 91 -2.68 -7.23 -10.25
CA SER A 91 -1.40 -7.08 -10.97
C SER A 91 -0.51 -6.00 -10.35
N LEU A 92 -1.08 -4.86 -9.96
CA LEU A 92 -0.36 -3.79 -9.28
C LEU A 92 0.22 -4.25 -7.93
N LEU A 93 -0.60 -4.93 -7.13
CA LEU A 93 -0.17 -5.45 -5.83
C LEU A 93 0.90 -6.53 -5.99
N GLU A 94 0.73 -7.44 -6.96
CA GLU A 94 1.72 -8.48 -7.25
C GLU A 94 3.09 -7.90 -7.62
N ARG A 95 3.13 -6.94 -8.55
CA ARG A 95 4.38 -6.24 -8.94
C ARG A 95 5.01 -5.50 -7.76
N THR A 96 4.19 -4.89 -6.91
CA THR A 96 4.66 -4.20 -5.70
C THR A 96 5.25 -5.21 -4.71
N LEU A 97 4.59 -6.35 -4.48
CA LEU A 97 5.09 -7.41 -3.61
C LEU A 97 6.39 -8.03 -4.12
N GLN A 98 6.52 -8.23 -5.44
CA GLN A 98 7.75 -8.70 -6.07
C GLN A 98 8.91 -7.70 -5.85
N PHE A 99 8.66 -6.40 -6.05
CA PHE A 99 9.66 -5.37 -5.77
C PHE A 99 10.08 -5.38 -4.29
N LEU A 100 9.12 -5.39 -3.37
CA LEU A 100 9.42 -5.47 -1.93
C LEU A 100 10.21 -6.72 -1.57
N GLY A 101 9.92 -7.85 -2.22
CA GLY A 101 10.63 -9.11 -2.04
C GLY A 101 12.06 -9.13 -2.60
N SER A 102 12.40 -8.21 -3.50
CA SER A 102 13.75 -8.08 -4.06
C SER A 102 14.69 -7.21 -3.20
N LEU A 103 14.16 -6.54 -2.17
CA LEU A 103 14.95 -5.68 -1.31
C LEU A 103 15.66 -6.48 -0.22
N GLU A 104 16.96 -6.28 -0.11
CA GLU A 104 17.80 -6.95 0.86
C GLU A 104 17.94 -6.14 2.16
N PRO A 105 17.91 -6.77 3.36
CA PRO A 105 18.04 -6.08 4.64
C PRO A 105 19.27 -5.16 4.72
N ALA A 106 20.39 -5.57 4.13
CA ALA A 106 21.65 -4.81 4.15
C ALA A 106 21.54 -3.43 3.47
N GLN A 107 20.63 -3.25 2.51
CA GLN A 107 20.41 -1.97 1.83
C GLN A 107 19.85 -0.89 2.79
N PHE A 108 19.26 -1.32 3.92
CA PHE A 108 18.70 -0.43 4.93
C PHE A 108 19.71 -0.01 6.01
N ALA A 109 20.97 -0.42 5.91
CA ALA A 109 22.00 0.00 6.84
C ALA A 109 22.17 1.53 6.83
N GLY A 110 22.11 2.18 8.01
CA GLY A 110 22.22 3.63 8.15
C GLY A 110 21.05 4.44 7.61
N SER A 111 19.96 3.76 7.20
CA SER A 111 18.79 4.46 6.64
C SER A 111 17.99 5.24 7.68
N GLU A 112 18.16 4.98 8.97
CA GLU A 112 17.55 5.73 10.07
C GLU A 112 17.91 7.21 10.04
N THR A 113 19.16 7.54 9.70
CA THR A 113 19.67 8.91 9.61
C THR A 113 19.72 9.46 8.19
N ARG A 114 19.45 8.65 7.17
CA ARG A 114 19.44 9.07 5.76
C ARG A 114 18.46 10.21 5.54
N GLU A 115 18.90 11.31 4.91
CA GLU A 115 18.00 12.39 4.53
C GLU A 115 17.11 11.93 3.39
N ILE A 116 15.80 11.98 3.62
CA ILE A 116 14.77 11.71 2.62
C ILE A 116 14.13 13.04 2.23
N VAL A 117 14.23 13.37 0.93
CA VAL A 117 13.64 14.60 0.38
C VAL A 117 12.34 14.25 -0.31
N LEU A 118 11.25 14.81 0.17
CA LEU A 118 9.91 14.67 -0.41
C LEU A 118 9.61 15.87 -1.29
N ARG A 119 9.08 15.64 -2.49
CA ARG A 119 8.70 16.68 -3.46
C ARG A 119 9.83 17.68 -3.74
N PRO A 120 11.02 17.20 -4.12
CA PRO A 120 12.18 18.06 -4.33
C PRO A 120 11.88 19.14 -5.37
N GLY A 121 12.39 20.37 -5.11
CA GLY A 121 12.22 21.50 -6.00
C GLY A 121 10.83 22.12 -6.03
N THR A 122 9.92 21.74 -5.15
CA THR A 122 8.56 22.32 -5.06
C THR A 122 8.40 23.14 -3.77
N PRO A 123 7.39 24.06 -3.70
CA PRO A 123 7.08 24.79 -2.46
C PRO A 123 6.65 23.87 -1.29
N LYS A 124 6.39 22.59 -1.58
CA LYS A 124 5.99 21.57 -0.59
C LYS A 124 7.15 20.60 -0.28
N GLU A 125 8.38 20.97 -0.62
CA GLU A 125 9.56 20.17 -0.28
C GLU A 125 9.66 19.99 1.25
N LYS A 126 9.93 18.74 1.65
CA LYS A 126 10.21 18.40 3.05
C LYS A 126 11.42 17.48 3.12
N LYS A 127 12.27 17.69 4.10
CA LYS A 127 13.43 16.85 4.41
C LYS A 127 13.20 16.19 5.75
N LEU A 128 13.32 14.88 5.79
CA LEU A 128 13.12 14.06 6.98
C LEU A 128 14.28 13.08 7.11
N ALA A 129 14.71 12.79 8.35
CA ALA A 129 15.54 11.61 8.61
C ALA A 129 14.71 10.35 8.32
N GLY A 130 15.35 9.26 7.87
CA GLY A 130 14.66 8.05 7.48
C GLY A 130 13.77 7.45 8.56
N GLU A 131 14.19 7.50 9.83
CA GLU A 131 13.37 7.06 10.96
C GLU A 131 12.07 7.87 11.05
N ALA A 132 12.15 9.19 11.06
CA ALA A 132 10.97 10.07 11.09
C ALA A 132 10.11 9.92 9.82
N TYR A 133 10.75 9.74 8.67
CA TYR A 133 10.06 9.47 7.41
C TYR A 133 9.24 8.17 7.47
N LEU A 134 9.81 7.09 8.00
CA LEU A 134 9.09 5.82 8.15
C LEU A 134 7.95 5.93 9.17
N ALA A 135 8.30 6.36 10.41
CA ALA A 135 7.38 6.30 11.54
C ALA A 135 6.25 7.35 11.48
N ASN A 136 6.57 8.57 11.07
CA ASN A 136 5.63 9.70 11.15
C ASN A 136 4.98 10.06 9.81
N TYR A 137 5.44 9.48 8.71
CA TYR A 137 4.90 9.75 7.38
C TYR A 137 4.53 8.47 6.65
N GLY A 138 5.48 7.58 6.38
CA GLY A 138 5.28 6.42 5.52
C GLY A 138 4.24 5.42 6.05
N LEU A 139 4.43 4.95 7.27
CA LEU A 139 3.51 3.99 7.91
C LEU A 139 2.11 4.58 8.15
N PRO A 140 1.95 5.81 8.70
CA PRO A 140 0.62 6.39 8.86
C PRO A 140 -0.15 6.54 7.55
N GLN A 141 0.51 6.99 6.49
CA GLN A 141 -0.10 7.09 5.16
C GLN A 141 -0.52 5.72 4.62
N PHE A 142 0.37 4.76 4.69
CA PHE A 142 0.10 3.39 4.23
C PHE A 142 -1.09 2.76 4.98
N PHE A 143 -1.08 2.79 6.31
CA PHE A 143 -2.17 2.25 7.12
C PHE A 143 -3.51 2.95 6.85
N PHE A 144 -3.49 4.27 6.66
CA PHE A 144 -4.70 5.00 6.31
C PHE A 144 -5.34 4.45 5.04
N HIS A 145 -4.56 4.28 3.97
CA HIS A 145 -5.10 3.84 2.68
C HIS A 145 -5.52 2.38 2.67
N VAL A 146 -4.74 1.48 3.28
CA VAL A 146 -5.12 0.05 3.40
C VAL A 146 -6.37 -0.11 4.25
N THR A 147 -6.46 0.58 5.39
CA THR A 147 -7.62 0.54 6.28
C THR A 147 -8.86 1.12 5.59
N THR A 148 -8.70 2.22 4.85
CA THR A 148 -9.82 2.83 4.12
C THR A 148 -10.32 1.90 3.01
N ALA A 149 -9.44 1.23 2.26
CA ALA A 149 -9.82 0.23 1.27
C ALA A 149 -10.62 -0.93 1.90
N TYR A 150 -10.16 -1.47 3.04
CA TYR A 150 -10.89 -2.46 3.82
C TYR A 150 -12.28 -1.91 4.22
N ASN A 151 -12.34 -0.73 4.78
CA ASN A 151 -13.59 -0.12 5.27
C ASN A 151 -14.60 0.12 4.14
N ILE A 152 -14.16 0.55 2.96
CA ILE A 152 -15.02 0.69 1.78
C ILE A 152 -15.69 -0.65 1.45
N LEU A 153 -14.93 -1.73 1.34
CA LEU A 153 -15.47 -3.04 1.01
C LEU A 153 -16.36 -3.59 2.12
N ARG A 154 -15.98 -3.44 3.38
CA ARG A 154 -16.78 -3.87 4.52
C ARG A 154 -18.11 -3.12 4.60
N HIS A 155 -18.08 -1.79 4.40
CA HIS A 155 -19.29 -0.94 4.40
C HIS A 155 -20.25 -1.31 3.26
N ASN A 156 -19.71 -1.73 2.11
CA ASN A 156 -20.50 -2.17 0.97
C ASN A 156 -20.93 -3.66 1.03
N GLY A 157 -20.86 -4.27 2.20
CA GLY A 157 -21.47 -5.57 2.48
C GLY A 157 -20.56 -6.78 2.28
N LEU A 158 -19.29 -6.62 1.93
CA LEU A 158 -18.36 -7.75 1.84
C LEU A 158 -18.16 -8.38 3.22
N ALA A 159 -18.31 -9.68 3.33
CA ALA A 159 -18.22 -10.45 4.58
C ALA A 159 -16.75 -10.69 4.99
N ILE A 160 -16.03 -9.63 5.27
CA ILE A 160 -14.65 -9.63 5.76
C ILE A 160 -14.57 -9.09 7.20
N GLY A 161 -13.52 -9.46 7.93
CA GLY A 161 -13.29 -9.02 9.29
C GLY A 161 -11.83 -8.63 9.54
N LYS A 162 -11.51 -8.23 10.78
CA LYS A 162 -10.16 -7.86 11.19
C LYS A 162 -9.12 -8.93 10.84
N ARG A 163 -9.50 -10.21 10.88
CA ARG A 163 -8.61 -11.32 10.55
C ARG A 163 -8.15 -11.28 9.09
N ASP A 164 -9.06 -10.95 8.18
CA ASP A 164 -8.71 -10.78 6.76
C ASP A 164 -7.78 -9.59 6.55
N PHE A 165 -8.00 -8.49 7.28
CA PHE A 165 -7.12 -7.32 7.26
C PHE A 165 -5.71 -7.62 7.77
N MET A 166 -5.60 -8.35 8.88
CA MET A 166 -4.30 -8.68 9.46
C MET A 166 -3.50 -9.68 8.62
N GLY A 167 -4.17 -10.60 7.94
CA GLY A 167 -3.52 -11.66 7.19
C GLY A 167 -2.71 -12.60 8.09
N THR A 168 -1.62 -13.14 7.53
CA THR A 168 -0.66 -13.97 8.26
C THR A 168 0.53 -13.11 8.69
N TYR A 169 0.93 -13.24 9.95
CA TYR A 169 2.03 -12.50 10.58
C TYR A 169 2.93 -13.41 11.40
#